data_6dcd9cbd9939093a296e60a95c4e6831
#
_entry.id   6dcd9cbd9939093a296e60a95c4e6831
#
_cell.length_a   1.000
_cell.length_b   1.000
_cell.length_c   1.000
_cell.angle_alpha   90.00
_cell.angle_beta   90.00
_cell.angle_gamma   90.00
#
_symmetry.space_group_name_H-M   'P 1'
#
loop_
_entity.id
_entity.type
_entity.pdbx_description
1 polymer ?
#
loop_
_entity_poly.entity_id
_entity_poly.type
_entity_poly.pdbx_seq_one_letter_code
_entity_poly.pdbx_strand_id
1 'polypeptide(L)'
;MKTTTTRRAPPRHPAFRWSAAALLPLALAACTLEPTYERPVSPVPNAWPSGDAYRSGDGKTTSGEGQPADNRAAQPEVSAANLGWQDFFTDARLRKLIELGLANNRDLRVATLSIEQARAQYRIQRAAQFPSINANAGFSSSRQSSELRAPGQDPVINAWNAGVGFSAFEIDVFGRVRSLKHEALEQYLAIEEVRRSTQISLVGEIANAYLTWQADRQLLQLSQDTLKLQQDAAEMVSRSKKAGGMAEIDMHRTQTQVETARVDVEQYTRQVAQDENALALLIGGPLPADLPEPQPFANTSYVAELPAGLPSALLEQRPDIMAAEHRLKAANANIGAARAAFFPQISLTAGIGLASTTLAGLFSGGAAWAFAPQITLPIFNAGANQAQLDISKVRKDINVAQYERTIQAAFRDVADGLAARGTYDRQTAAQEALQKDVSETQRLAQIRFKNGVDDYFPVFDAQRQLYDAQKKLVTIQLARLTSRAQLYKALGGGWSQQTVAQVPAAPPPSALAPAAAPASGPSVAQSRPAN
;
A
#
# COMPACT_ATOMS: atom_id res chain seq x y z
N MET A 1 -75.42 -65.09 10.58
CA MET A 1 -75.05 -63.82 11.15
C MET A 1 -73.58 -63.88 11.53
N LYS A 2 -72.70 -63.37 10.70
CA LYS A 2 -71.25 -63.21 11.00
C LYS A 2 -70.89 -61.77 10.71
N THR A 3 -70.62 -61.00 11.74
CA THR A 3 -70.21 -59.59 11.72
C THR A 3 -68.68 -59.48 11.46
N THR A 4 -68.30 -58.88 10.35
CA THR A 4 -66.90 -58.65 9.98
C THR A 4 -66.52 -57.26 10.44
N THR A 5 -65.63 -57.17 11.42
CA THR A 5 -65.08 -55.89 11.92
C THR A 5 -63.85 -55.51 11.08
N THR A 6 -63.95 -54.44 10.30
CA THR A 6 -62.85 -53.82 9.55
C THR A 6 -62.01 -52.89 10.47
N ARG A 7 -60.75 -53.24 10.73
CA ARG A 7 -59.76 -52.40 11.40
C ARG A 7 -59.27 -51.30 10.43
N ARG A 8 -59.55 -50.06 10.76
CA ARG A 8 -58.96 -48.86 10.10
C ARG A 8 -57.49 -48.68 10.56
N ALA A 9 -56.56 -48.60 9.60
CA ALA A 9 -55.16 -48.21 9.84
C ALA A 9 -55.06 -46.70 10.11
N PRO A 10 -54.11 -46.23 10.99
CA PRO A 10 -53.96 -44.81 11.28
C PRO A 10 -53.27 -44.03 10.10
N PRO A 11 -53.58 -42.76 9.92
CA PRO A 11 -52.95 -41.93 8.85
C PRO A 11 -51.47 -41.65 9.12
N ARG A 12 -50.64 -41.96 8.15
CA ARG A 12 -49.21 -41.64 8.16
C ARG A 12 -49.04 -40.12 7.92
N HIS A 13 -48.54 -39.38 8.91
CA HIS A 13 -48.25 -37.96 8.83
C HIS A 13 -47.07 -37.67 7.84
N PRO A 14 -47.24 -36.81 6.82
CA PRO A 14 -46.17 -36.48 5.86
C PRO A 14 -45.13 -35.45 6.40
N ALA A 15 -45.24 -35.02 7.67
CA ALA A 15 -44.41 -33.95 8.24
C ALA A 15 -42.93 -34.29 8.42
N PHE A 16 -42.54 -35.55 8.45
CA PHE A 16 -41.15 -35.97 8.72
C PHE A 16 -40.24 -35.95 7.48
N ARG A 17 -40.79 -35.88 6.28
CA ARG A 17 -40.01 -35.87 5.01
C ARG A 17 -39.48 -34.50 4.61
N TRP A 18 -40.11 -33.43 5.05
CA TRP A 18 -39.70 -32.03 4.72
C TRP A 18 -38.54 -31.54 5.58
N SER A 19 -38.40 -32.03 6.82
CA SER A 19 -37.32 -31.64 7.71
C SER A 19 -35.95 -32.20 7.28
N ALA A 20 -35.91 -33.39 6.69
CA ALA A 20 -34.68 -34.00 6.16
C ALA A 20 -34.22 -33.31 4.86
N ALA A 21 -35.14 -32.83 4.02
CA ALA A 21 -34.82 -32.11 2.78
C ALA A 21 -34.32 -30.70 3.02
N ALA A 22 -34.68 -30.07 4.16
CA ALA A 22 -34.20 -28.72 4.53
C ALA A 22 -32.83 -28.72 5.22
N LEU A 23 -32.41 -29.84 5.84
CA LEU A 23 -31.11 -29.99 6.51
C LEU A 23 -29.97 -30.32 5.52
N LEU A 24 -30.28 -30.91 4.37
CA LEU A 24 -29.29 -31.27 3.34
C LEU A 24 -28.57 -30.02 2.74
N PRO A 25 -29.26 -28.94 2.37
CA PRO A 25 -28.58 -27.72 1.85
C PRO A 25 -27.78 -26.97 2.91
N LEU A 26 -28.13 -27.06 4.21
CA LEU A 26 -27.33 -26.44 5.28
C LEU A 26 -26.01 -27.20 5.53
N ALA A 27 -25.98 -28.50 5.40
CA ALA A 27 -24.75 -29.30 5.53
C ALA A 27 -23.80 -29.12 4.32
N LEU A 28 -24.35 -28.86 3.13
CA LEU A 28 -23.58 -28.61 1.91
C LEU A 28 -22.94 -27.20 1.89
N ALA A 29 -23.45 -26.23 2.66
CA ALA A 29 -22.92 -24.89 2.72
C ALA A 29 -21.60 -24.74 3.54
N ALA A 30 -21.23 -25.74 4.33
CA ALA A 30 -20.13 -25.70 5.30
C ALA A 30 -18.80 -26.28 4.80
N CYS A 31 -18.75 -26.98 3.66
CA CYS A 31 -17.53 -27.64 3.19
C CYS A 31 -16.71 -26.68 2.29
N THR A 32 -15.83 -25.90 2.87
CA THR A 32 -14.70 -25.32 2.13
C THR A 32 -13.45 -26.14 2.40
N LEU A 33 -12.69 -26.45 1.34
CA LEU A 33 -11.38 -27.13 1.43
C LEU A 33 -10.23 -26.11 1.58
N GLU A 34 -10.55 -24.85 1.73
CA GLU A 34 -9.59 -23.79 1.99
C GLU A 34 -8.97 -23.99 3.38
N PRO A 35 -7.62 -23.96 3.50
CA PRO A 35 -6.96 -23.97 4.80
C PRO A 35 -7.32 -22.73 5.61
N THR A 36 -7.51 -22.89 6.93
CA THR A 36 -7.61 -21.74 7.82
C THR A 36 -6.36 -20.87 7.70
N TYR A 37 -6.56 -19.58 7.50
CA TYR A 37 -5.45 -18.64 7.46
C TYR A 37 -4.93 -18.41 8.88
N GLU A 38 -3.62 -18.56 9.05
CA GLU A 38 -2.89 -18.17 10.25
C GLU A 38 -1.83 -17.16 9.87
N ARG A 39 -1.82 -16.02 10.57
CA ARG A 39 -0.80 -14.99 10.34
C ARG A 39 0.57 -15.52 10.75
N PRO A 40 1.60 -15.47 9.88
CA PRO A 40 2.96 -15.85 10.26
C PRO A 40 3.47 -15.03 11.44
N VAL A 41 4.36 -15.64 12.23
CA VAL A 41 5.01 -14.95 13.35
C VAL A 41 5.89 -13.83 12.80
N SER A 42 5.88 -12.67 13.46
CA SER A 42 6.71 -11.52 13.05
C SER A 42 8.19 -11.88 13.06
N PRO A 43 8.93 -11.65 11.96
CA PRO A 43 10.36 -11.96 11.87
C PRO A 43 11.27 -10.88 12.50
N VAL A 44 10.70 -9.86 13.14
CA VAL A 44 11.44 -8.72 13.69
C VAL A 44 11.25 -8.62 15.21
N PRO A 45 12.22 -8.02 15.94
CA PRO A 45 12.11 -7.80 17.38
C PRO A 45 10.89 -6.93 17.76
N ASN A 46 10.42 -7.10 19.00
CA ASN A 46 9.31 -6.31 19.55
C ASN A 46 9.71 -4.90 20.02
N ALA A 47 10.99 -4.56 19.94
CA ALA A 47 11.52 -3.25 20.33
C ALA A 47 12.46 -2.71 19.26
N TRP A 48 12.53 -1.39 19.15
CA TRP A 48 13.46 -0.72 18.26
C TRP A 48 14.90 -0.87 18.76
N PRO A 49 15.91 -0.82 17.85
CA PRO A 49 17.30 -0.82 18.23
C PRO A 49 17.64 0.35 19.16
N SER A 50 18.54 0.12 20.10
CA SER A 50 19.07 1.11 21.04
C SER A 50 20.55 1.35 20.83
N GLY A 51 21.11 2.45 21.36
CA GLY A 51 22.52 2.81 21.26
C GLY A 51 22.72 4.29 20.92
N ASP A 52 23.97 4.71 20.75
CA ASP A 52 24.34 6.13 20.59
C ASP A 52 23.72 6.79 19.34
N ALA A 53 23.49 6.02 18.26
CA ALA A 53 22.84 6.53 17.08
C ALA A 53 21.35 6.89 17.30
N TYR A 54 20.70 6.23 18.25
CA TYR A 54 19.27 6.35 18.54
C TYR A 54 18.94 7.32 19.67
N ARG A 55 19.95 7.97 20.28
CA ARG A 55 19.75 9.00 21.31
C ARG A 55 19.36 10.32 20.67
N SER A 56 18.25 10.89 21.12
CA SER A 56 17.90 12.28 20.78
C SER A 56 18.91 13.26 21.37
N GLY A 57 19.06 14.45 20.76
CA GLY A 57 19.97 15.51 21.22
C GLY A 57 19.78 15.93 22.68
N ASP A 58 18.60 15.67 23.26
CA ASP A 58 18.24 15.97 24.65
C ASP A 58 18.62 14.86 25.66
N GLY A 59 19.43 13.87 25.24
CA GLY A 59 19.87 12.77 26.10
C GLY A 59 18.80 11.73 26.43
N LYS A 60 17.56 11.87 25.92
CA LYS A 60 16.50 10.88 26.06
C LYS A 60 16.68 9.79 25.01
N THR A 61 16.77 8.55 25.45
CA THR A 61 16.71 7.39 24.55
C THR A 61 15.33 7.31 23.91
N THR A 62 15.25 7.28 22.59
CA THR A 62 14.00 7.07 21.83
C THR A 62 13.56 5.59 21.84
N SER A 63 14.31 4.72 22.51
CA SER A 63 13.95 3.33 22.74
C SER A 63 12.90 3.29 23.86
N GLY A 64 11.74 2.72 23.55
CA GLY A 64 10.71 2.39 24.54
C GLY A 64 11.17 1.29 25.50
N GLU A 65 12.24 1.54 26.27
CA GLU A 65 12.55 0.72 27.43
C GLU A 65 11.55 1.06 28.53
N GLY A 66 10.86 0.02 29.00
CA GLY A 66 9.84 0.05 30.01
C GLY A 66 10.20 0.89 31.24
N GLN A 67 9.82 2.15 31.21
CA GLN A 67 9.57 2.83 32.46
C GLN A 67 8.24 2.32 33.01
N PRO A 68 8.16 1.97 34.32
CA PRO A 68 6.89 1.71 34.97
C PRO A 68 5.98 2.90 34.72
N ALA A 69 4.75 2.61 34.36
CA ALA A 69 3.70 3.60 34.12
C ALA A 69 3.51 4.47 35.38
N ASP A 70 4.24 5.56 35.45
CA ASP A 70 3.94 6.62 36.39
C ASP A 70 2.84 7.48 35.75
N ASN A 71 1.73 7.62 36.47
CA ASN A 71 0.44 8.19 36.10
C ASN A 71 0.55 9.63 35.53
N ARG A 72 1.05 9.80 34.30
CA ARG A 72 0.67 10.93 33.48
C ARG A 72 -0.50 10.46 32.61
N ALA A 73 -1.65 11.07 32.83
CA ALA A 73 -2.82 10.92 32.00
C ALA A 73 -2.35 10.98 30.51
N ALA A 74 -2.36 9.83 29.84
CA ALA A 74 -1.94 9.70 28.48
C ALA A 74 -2.87 10.58 27.63
N GLN A 75 -2.38 11.73 27.20
CA GLN A 75 -2.94 12.35 26.02
C GLN A 75 -2.83 11.29 24.93
N PRO A 76 -3.88 11.04 24.14
CA PRO A 76 -3.83 10.07 23.08
C PRO A 76 -2.70 10.50 22.12
N GLU A 77 -1.55 9.82 22.18
CA GLU A 77 -0.47 10.05 21.23
C GLU A 77 -1.00 9.67 19.85
N VAL A 78 -1.23 10.69 19.02
CA VAL A 78 -1.65 10.46 17.63
C VAL A 78 -0.55 9.65 16.96
N SER A 79 -0.86 8.42 16.57
CA SER A 79 0.07 7.59 15.79
C SER A 79 0.53 8.36 14.54
N ALA A 80 1.80 8.24 14.17
CA ALA A 80 2.34 8.88 12.96
C ALA A 80 1.55 8.51 11.70
N ALA A 81 0.97 7.30 11.64
CA ALA A 81 0.09 6.88 10.55
C ALA A 81 -1.22 7.68 10.48
N ASN A 82 -1.72 8.17 11.61
CA ASN A 82 -2.95 8.97 11.69
C ASN A 82 -2.69 10.48 11.55
N LEU A 83 -1.43 10.89 11.55
CA LEU A 83 -1.04 12.29 11.35
C LEU A 83 -1.24 12.66 9.88
N GLY A 84 -2.11 13.63 9.60
CA GLY A 84 -2.36 14.11 8.24
C GLY A 84 -1.13 14.83 7.65
N TRP A 85 -0.92 14.67 6.34
CA TRP A 85 0.22 15.32 5.69
C TRP A 85 0.12 16.86 5.71
N GLN A 86 -1.09 17.45 5.76
CA GLN A 86 -1.26 18.89 5.89
C GLN A 86 -0.83 19.41 7.26
N ASP A 87 -0.96 18.59 8.30
CA ASP A 87 -0.54 18.95 9.66
C ASP A 87 0.96 18.67 9.85
N PHE A 88 1.49 17.66 9.16
CA PHE A 88 2.91 17.33 9.21
C PHE A 88 3.78 18.33 8.44
N PHE A 89 3.43 18.67 7.19
CA PHE A 89 4.17 19.64 6.39
C PHE A 89 3.64 21.05 6.65
N THR A 90 4.45 21.93 7.24
CA THR A 90 4.04 23.29 7.62
C THR A 90 4.20 24.31 6.49
N ASP A 91 5.04 24.03 5.49
CA ASP A 91 5.29 24.91 4.34
C ASP A 91 4.08 24.95 3.40
N ALA A 92 3.53 26.16 3.17
CA ALA A 92 2.34 26.37 2.35
C ALA A 92 2.57 26.01 0.87
N ARG A 93 3.79 26.28 0.33
CA ARG A 93 4.15 25.94 -1.05
C ARG A 93 4.24 24.43 -1.22
N LEU A 94 4.89 23.73 -0.28
CA LEU A 94 4.97 22.27 -0.28
C LEU A 94 3.59 21.62 -0.20
N ARG A 95 2.73 22.11 0.69
CA ARG A 95 1.32 21.61 0.78
C ARG A 95 0.59 21.76 -0.55
N LYS A 96 0.76 22.91 -1.21
CA LYS A 96 0.12 23.13 -2.52
C LYS A 96 0.67 22.21 -3.60
N LEU A 97 1.97 21.94 -3.62
CA LEU A 97 2.58 20.97 -4.55
C LEU A 97 2.08 19.55 -4.30
N ILE A 98 1.94 19.15 -3.03
CA ILE A 98 1.36 17.84 -2.68
C ILE A 98 -0.10 17.73 -3.16
N GLU A 99 -0.93 18.76 -2.94
CA GLU A 99 -2.31 18.79 -3.45
C GLU A 99 -2.37 18.60 -4.96
N LEU A 100 -1.53 19.33 -5.70
CA LEU A 100 -1.45 19.23 -7.16
C LEU A 100 -0.99 17.82 -7.60
N GLY A 101 0.02 17.27 -6.93
CA GLY A 101 0.47 15.91 -7.20
C GLY A 101 -0.59 14.87 -6.96
N LEU A 102 -1.28 14.93 -5.82
CA LEU A 102 -2.38 14.00 -5.52
C LEU A 102 -3.55 14.10 -6.51
N ALA A 103 -3.79 15.28 -7.08
CA ALA A 103 -4.85 15.49 -8.08
C ALA A 103 -4.45 15.05 -9.49
N ASN A 104 -3.19 15.25 -9.90
CA ASN A 104 -2.80 15.17 -11.30
C ASN A 104 -1.73 14.11 -11.63
N ASN A 105 -1.05 13.53 -10.63
CA ASN A 105 0.02 12.56 -10.86
C ASN A 105 -0.48 11.33 -11.64
N ARG A 106 0.26 10.94 -12.66
CA ARG A 106 -0.13 9.85 -13.58
C ARG A 106 0.03 8.48 -12.97
N ASP A 107 1.04 8.27 -12.12
CA ASP A 107 1.27 6.98 -11.47
C ASP A 107 0.18 6.69 -10.42
N LEU A 108 -0.24 7.71 -9.66
CA LEU A 108 -1.36 7.59 -8.74
C LEU A 108 -2.68 7.32 -9.48
N ARG A 109 -2.87 7.92 -10.66
CA ARG A 109 -4.02 7.63 -11.53
C ARG A 109 -3.99 6.19 -12.04
N VAL A 110 -2.83 5.69 -12.48
CA VAL A 110 -2.65 4.28 -12.89
C VAL A 110 -2.98 3.35 -11.71
N ALA A 111 -2.47 3.63 -10.51
CA ALA A 111 -2.79 2.85 -9.32
C ALA A 111 -4.31 2.84 -9.02
N THR A 112 -5.00 3.98 -9.18
CA THR A 112 -6.45 4.10 -8.99
C THR A 112 -7.22 3.28 -10.03
N LEU A 113 -6.85 3.36 -11.31
CA LEU A 113 -7.47 2.56 -12.38
C LEU A 113 -7.22 1.06 -12.21
N SER A 114 -6.07 0.69 -11.64
CA SER A 114 -5.76 -0.71 -11.30
C SER A 114 -6.73 -1.30 -10.27
N ILE A 115 -7.25 -0.49 -9.34
CA ILE A 115 -8.31 -0.92 -8.41
C ILE A 115 -9.60 -1.26 -9.19
N GLU A 116 -9.99 -0.41 -10.14
CA GLU A 116 -11.20 -0.66 -10.95
C GLU A 116 -11.05 -1.93 -11.78
N GLN A 117 -9.86 -2.16 -12.36
CA GLN A 117 -9.53 -3.40 -13.08
C GLN A 117 -9.64 -4.62 -12.15
N ALA A 118 -9.02 -4.58 -10.98
CA ALA A 118 -9.06 -5.68 -10.01
C ALA A 118 -10.49 -5.94 -9.51
N ARG A 119 -11.27 -4.87 -9.28
CA ARG A 119 -12.70 -4.95 -8.95
C ARG A 119 -13.51 -5.63 -10.05
N ALA A 120 -13.23 -5.31 -11.31
CA ALA A 120 -13.90 -5.96 -12.45
C ALA A 120 -13.53 -7.45 -12.52
N GLN A 121 -12.26 -7.82 -12.31
CA GLN A 121 -11.80 -9.21 -12.24
C GLN A 121 -12.49 -9.98 -11.09
N TYR A 122 -12.60 -9.37 -9.90
CA TYR A 122 -13.36 -9.95 -8.79
C TYR A 122 -14.83 -10.18 -9.17
N ARG A 123 -15.48 -9.22 -9.87
CA ARG A 123 -16.86 -9.38 -10.32
C ARG A 123 -17.01 -10.54 -11.32
N ILE A 124 -16.06 -10.72 -12.24
CA ILE A 124 -16.02 -11.84 -13.17
C ILE A 124 -15.95 -13.16 -12.40
N GLN A 125 -15.02 -13.25 -11.43
CA GLN A 125 -14.88 -14.45 -10.62
C GLN A 125 -16.10 -14.72 -9.73
N ARG A 126 -16.71 -13.67 -9.18
CA ARG A 126 -17.96 -13.75 -8.43
C ARG A 126 -19.13 -14.23 -9.31
N ALA A 127 -19.17 -13.82 -10.58
CA ALA A 127 -20.23 -14.22 -11.52
C ALA A 127 -20.21 -15.73 -11.79
N ALA A 128 -19.08 -16.41 -11.66
CA ALA A 128 -18.98 -17.85 -11.78
C ALA A 128 -19.82 -18.64 -10.74
N GLN A 129 -20.31 -17.98 -9.68
CA GLN A 129 -21.25 -18.56 -8.73
C GLN A 129 -22.71 -18.65 -9.27
N PHE A 130 -22.99 -18.07 -10.43
CA PHE A 130 -24.29 -18.04 -11.06
C PHE A 130 -24.21 -18.60 -12.48
N PRO A 131 -25.29 -19.25 -12.96
CA PRO A 131 -25.30 -19.74 -14.34
C PRO A 131 -25.29 -18.58 -15.35
N SER A 132 -24.51 -18.72 -16.42
CA SER A 132 -24.51 -17.78 -17.55
C SER A 132 -25.61 -18.21 -18.53
N ILE A 133 -26.67 -17.40 -18.65
CA ILE A 133 -27.80 -17.67 -19.55
C ILE A 133 -27.43 -17.15 -20.94
N ASN A 134 -27.48 -18.04 -21.94
CA ASN A 134 -27.18 -17.71 -23.33
C ASN A 134 -28.38 -18.05 -24.22
N ALA A 135 -28.62 -17.23 -25.22
CA ALA A 135 -29.48 -17.57 -26.35
C ALA A 135 -28.61 -18.11 -27.48
N ASN A 136 -29.01 -19.23 -28.04
CA ASN A 136 -28.32 -19.86 -29.14
C ASN A 136 -29.31 -20.25 -30.24
N ALA A 137 -28.89 -20.04 -31.49
CA ALA A 137 -29.57 -20.56 -32.66
C ALA A 137 -28.52 -21.24 -33.55
N GLY A 138 -28.89 -22.37 -34.12
CA GLY A 138 -27.94 -23.15 -34.95
C GLY A 138 -28.66 -23.96 -36.00
N PHE A 139 -27.92 -24.25 -37.08
CA PHE A 139 -28.26 -25.20 -38.08
C PHE A 139 -27.11 -26.21 -38.21
N SER A 140 -27.45 -27.48 -38.24
CA SER A 140 -26.50 -28.53 -38.53
C SER A 140 -27.08 -29.45 -39.62
N SER A 141 -26.24 -29.86 -40.54
CA SER A 141 -26.56 -30.85 -41.57
C SER A 141 -25.48 -31.93 -41.55
N SER A 142 -25.87 -33.15 -41.37
CA SER A 142 -24.94 -34.28 -41.31
C SER A 142 -25.45 -35.46 -42.14
N ARG A 143 -24.53 -36.11 -42.85
CA ARG A 143 -24.84 -37.35 -43.57
C ARG A 143 -24.41 -38.53 -42.72
N GLN A 144 -25.39 -39.41 -42.36
CA GLN A 144 -25.10 -40.66 -41.69
C GLN A 144 -24.62 -41.74 -42.67
N SER A 145 -23.67 -42.56 -42.22
CA SER A 145 -23.22 -43.74 -42.94
C SER A 145 -24.41 -44.71 -43.12
N SER A 146 -24.42 -45.44 -44.24
CA SER A 146 -25.42 -46.47 -44.48
C SER A 146 -25.49 -47.54 -43.42
N GLU A 147 -24.39 -47.83 -42.72
CA GLU A 147 -24.28 -48.83 -41.65
C GLU A 147 -24.92 -48.37 -40.33
N LEU A 148 -25.03 -47.08 -40.07
CA LEU A 148 -25.59 -46.48 -38.86
C LEU A 148 -27.02 -45.98 -39.06
N ARG A 149 -27.59 -46.14 -40.26
CA ARG A 149 -28.88 -45.61 -40.65
C ARG A 149 -29.93 -46.73 -40.65
N ALA A 150 -31.07 -46.49 -40.02
CA ALA A 150 -32.18 -47.41 -40.12
C ALA A 150 -32.78 -47.48 -41.51
N PRO A 151 -33.30 -48.63 -41.99
CA PRO A 151 -33.94 -48.76 -43.27
C PRO A 151 -35.06 -47.73 -43.47
N GLY A 152 -35.00 -46.96 -44.60
CA GLY A 152 -35.99 -45.94 -44.91
C GLY A 152 -35.73 -44.53 -44.35
N GLN A 153 -34.65 -44.31 -43.58
CA GLN A 153 -34.25 -42.98 -43.14
C GLN A 153 -33.51 -42.20 -44.20
N ASP A 154 -33.73 -40.88 -44.27
CA ASP A 154 -32.97 -40.00 -45.14
C ASP A 154 -31.47 -40.01 -44.79
N PRO A 155 -30.58 -40.03 -45.76
CA PRO A 155 -29.15 -40.07 -45.52
C PRO A 155 -28.63 -38.73 -44.94
N VAL A 156 -29.34 -37.65 -45.09
CA VAL A 156 -28.97 -36.31 -44.59
C VAL A 156 -29.98 -35.90 -43.52
N ILE A 157 -29.45 -35.69 -42.32
CA ILE A 157 -30.23 -35.18 -41.20
C ILE A 157 -29.95 -33.70 -41.07
N ASN A 158 -30.97 -32.88 -41.24
CA ASN A 158 -30.93 -31.47 -40.98
C ASN A 158 -31.55 -31.22 -39.59
N ALA A 159 -30.91 -30.35 -38.80
CA ALA A 159 -31.43 -29.95 -37.49
C ALA A 159 -31.28 -28.42 -37.35
N TRP A 160 -32.41 -27.78 -37.18
CA TRP A 160 -32.54 -26.39 -36.77
C TRP A 160 -32.87 -26.33 -35.30
N ASN A 161 -32.13 -25.48 -34.55
CA ASN A 161 -32.40 -25.27 -33.12
C ASN A 161 -32.33 -23.79 -32.79
N ALA A 162 -33.18 -23.34 -31.88
CA ALA A 162 -33.13 -22.00 -31.27
C ALA A 162 -33.59 -22.14 -29.82
N GLY A 163 -32.83 -21.57 -28.89
CA GLY A 163 -33.18 -21.75 -27.48
C GLY A 163 -32.44 -20.80 -26.56
N VAL A 164 -32.85 -20.84 -25.30
CA VAL A 164 -32.22 -20.13 -24.19
C VAL A 164 -31.89 -21.14 -23.10
N GLY A 165 -30.70 -21.04 -22.55
CA GLY A 165 -30.26 -21.95 -21.51
C GLY A 165 -28.87 -21.62 -20.98
N PHE A 166 -28.39 -22.46 -20.09
CA PHE A 166 -27.01 -22.45 -19.62
C PHE A 166 -26.38 -23.82 -19.77
N SER A 167 -25.07 -23.85 -19.98
CA SER A 167 -24.30 -25.06 -20.15
C SER A 167 -23.18 -25.15 -19.13
N ALA A 168 -22.96 -26.35 -18.59
CA ALA A 168 -21.85 -26.68 -17.69
C ALA A 168 -21.71 -25.74 -16.47
N PHE A 169 -22.84 -25.24 -15.93
CA PHE A 169 -22.82 -24.49 -14.68
C PHE A 169 -22.36 -25.39 -13.54
N GLU A 170 -21.26 -25.02 -12.88
CA GLU A 170 -20.69 -25.79 -11.76
C GLU A 170 -21.44 -25.52 -10.47
N ILE A 171 -21.99 -26.59 -9.89
CA ILE A 171 -22.57 -26.56 -8.55
C ILE A 171 -21.44 -26.74 -7.55
N ASP A 172 -21.04 -25.65 -6.88
CA ASP A 172 -19.85 -25.56 -6.02
C ASP A 172 -20.05 -26.26 -4.66
N VAL A 173 -20.06 -27.57 -4.65
CA VAL A 173 -20.21 -28.39 -3.43
C VAL A 173 -18.92 -28.34 -2.60
N PHE A 174 -17.76 -28.45 -3.23
CA PHE A 174 -16.46 -28.56 -2.57
C PHE A 174 -15.72 -27.24 -2.43
N GLY A 175 -16.34 -26.11 -2.76
CA GLY A 175 -15.82 -24.78 -2.53
C GLY A 175 -14.74 -24.31 -3.51
N ARG A 176 -14.62 -24.94 -4.70
CA ARG A 176 -13.66 -24.50 -5.73
C ARG A 176 -13.93 -23.08 -6.20
N VAL A 177 -15.17 -22.80 -6.60
CA VAL A 177 -15.57 -21.47 -7.10
C VAL A 177 -15.54 -20.44 -5.97
N ARG A 178 -15.92 -20.82 -4.76
CA ARG A 178 -15.84 -19.96 -3.57
C ARG A 178 -14.40 -19.60 -3.23
N SER A 179 -13.47 -20.56 -3.27
CA SER A 179 -12.04 -20.33 -3.02
C SER A 179 -11.41 -19.40 -4.07
N LEU A 180 -11.72 -19.58 -5.37
CA LEU A 180 -11.27 -18.69 -6.44
C LEU A 180 -11.85 -17.28 -6.32
N LYS A 181 -13.12 -17.16 -5.89
CA LYS A 181 -13.72 -15.86 -5.59
C LYS A 181 -13.02 -15.19 -4.40
N HIS A 182 -12.68 -15.94 -3.36
CA HIS A 182 -11.95 -15.43 -2.19
C HIS A 182 -10.53 -15.00 -2.58
N GLU A 183 -9.81 -15.79 -3.36
CA GLU A 183 -8.53 -15.40 -3.96
C GLU A 183 -8.63 -14.06 -4.69
N ALA A 184 -9.63 -13.92 -5.59
CA ALA A 184 -9.81 -12.68 -6.36
C ALA A 184 -10.21 -11.47 -5.48
N LEU A 185 -10.95 -11.70 -4.37
CA LEU A 185 -11.27 -10.66 -3.41
C LEU A 185 -10.01 -10.17 -2.69
N GLU A 186 -9.18 -11.09 -2.22
CA GLU A 186 -7.95 -10.76 -1.51
C GLU A 186 -6.93 -10.08 -2.44
N GLN A 187 -6.88 -10.47 -3.73
CA GLN A 187 -6.09 -9.75 -4.75
C GLN A 187 -6.60 -8.32 -4.97
N TYR A 188 -7.92 -8.12 -5.02
CA TYR A 188 -8.50 -6.79 -5.12
C TYR A 188 -8.13 -5.92 -3.91
N LEU A 189 -8.23 -6.44 -2.68
CA LEU A 189 -7.85 -5.72 -1.47
C LEU A 189 -6.34 -5.40 -1.43
N ALA A 190 -5.50 -6.33 -1.90
CA ALA A 190 -4.07 -6.07 -2.04
C ALA A 190 -3.77 -4.87 -2.96
N ILE A 191 -4.47 -4.74 -4.08
CA ILE A 191 -4.31 -3.60 -5.01
C ILE A 191 -4.81 -2.29 -4.38
N GLU A 192 -5.85 -2.32 -3.56
CA GLU A 192 -6.32 -1.15 -2.81
C GLU A 192 -5.23 -0.63 -1.85
N GLU A 193 -4.55 -1.53 -1.12
CA GLU A 193 -3.45 -1.16 -0.24
C GLU A 193 -2.20 -0.69 -1.03
N VAL A 194 -1.91 -1.27 -2.19
CA VAL A 194 -0.85 -0.77 -3.09
C VAL A 194 -1.12 0.67 -3.52
N ARG A 195 -2.37 1.03 -3.84
CA ARG A 195 -2.70 2.43 -4.17
C ARG A 195 -2.44 3.37 -3.00
N ARG A 196 -2.77 2.96 -1.74
CA ARG A 196 -2.46 3.75 -0.54
C ARG A 196 -0.95 3.92 -0.37
N SER A 197 -0.17 2.85 -0.56
CA SER A 197 1.29 2.89 -0.52
C SER A 197 1.88 3.81 -1.59
N THR A 198 1.32 3.80 -2.81
CA THR A 198 1.72 4.70 -3.90
C THR A 198 1.44 6.17 -3.54
N GLN A 199 0.30 6.47 -2.90
CA GLN A 199 -0.03 7.80 -2.43
C GLN A 199 0.97 8.30 -1.38
N ILE A 200 1.29 7.48 -0.37
CA ILE A 200 2.29 7.80 0.66
C ILE A 200 3.65 8.06 0.02
N SER A 201 4.04 7.23 -0.95
CA SER A 201 5.30 7.38 -1.67
C SER A 201 5.35 8.69 -2.45
N LEU A 202 4.29 9.02 -3.18
CA LEU A 202 4.19 10.28 -3.93
C LEU A 202 4.32 11.51 -3.03
N VAL A 203 3.64 11.53 -1.87
CA VAL A 203 3.76 12.61 -0.89
C VAL A 203 5.21 12.77 -0.42
N GLY A 204 5.89 11.66 -0.09
CA GLY A 204 7.29 11.67 0.30
C GLY A 204 8.25 12.11 -0.82
N GLU A 205 8.00 11.69 -2.05
CA GLU A 205 8.80 12.06 -3.23
C GLU A 205 8.68 13.54 -3.58
N ILE A 206 7.45 14.10 -3.54
CA ILE A 206 7.23 15.54 -3.73
C ILE A 206 7.93 16.33 -2.63
N ALA A 207 7.84 15.89 -1.37
CA ALA A 207 8.52 16.56 -0.28
C ALA A 207 10.05 16.54 -0.45
N ASN A 208 10.62 15.39 -0.79
CA ASN A 208 12.06 15.27 -1.01
C ASN A 208 12.53 16.11 -2.21
N ALA A 209 11.82 16.06 -3.34
CA ALA A 209 12.16 16.87 -4.52
C ALA A 209 12.09 18.38 -4.23
N TYR A 210 11.06 18.81 -3.49
CA TYR A 210 10.92 20.21 -3.08
C TYR A 210 12.06 20.67 -2.17
N LEU A 211 12.44 19.85 -1.19
CA LEU A 211 13.56 20.16 -0.28
C LEU A 211 14.90 20.20 -1.01
N THR A 212 15.12 19.29 -1.95
CA THR A 212 16.32 19.29 -2.81
C THR A 212 16.37 20.58 -3.63
N TRP A 213 15.27 20.93 -4.28
CA TRP A 213 15.15 22.18 -5.02
C TRP A 213 15.45 23.43 -4.16
N GLN A 214 14.94 23.47 -2.91
CA GLN A 214 15.24 24.57 -2.00
C GLN A 214 16.72 24.61 -1.62
N ALA A 215 17.33 23.46 -1.33
CA ALA A 215 18.75 23.36 -0.99
C ALA A 215 19.63 23.80 -2.16
N ASP A 216 19.33 23.36 -3.38
CA ASP A 216 20.10 23.70 -4.57
C ASP A 216 19.94 25.18 -4.95
N ARG A 217 18.76 25.77 -4.74
CA ARG A 217 18.59 27.23 -4.83
C ARG A 217 19.45 27.99 -3.83
N GLN A 218 19.54 27.50 -2.58
CA GLN A 218 20.41 28.13 -1.58
C GLN A 218 21.89 27.98 -1.93
N LEU A 219 22.29 26.81 -2.45
CA LEU A 219 23.66 26.58 -2.93
C LEU A 219 23.99 27.45 -4.15
N LEU A 220 23.05 27.65 -5.06
CA LEU A 220 23.18 28.56 -6.19
C LEU A 220 23.41 30.00 -5.71
N GLN A 221 22.57 30.47 -4.78
CA GLN A 221 22.74 31.84 -4.22
C GLN A 221 24.08 31.97 -3.52
N LEU A 222 24.47 31.00 -2.68
CA LEU A 222 25.78 31.00 -2.02
C LEU A 222 26.94 31.04 -3.02
N SER A 223 26.85 30.28 -4.12
CA SER A 223 27.87 30.24 -5.16
C SER A 223 27.95 31.57 -5.93
N GLN A 224 26.81 32.21 -6.22
CA GLN A 224 26.76 33.55 -6.85
C GLN A 224 27.38 34.63 -5.97
N ASP A 225 27.04 34.62 -4.66
CA ASP A 225 27.62 35.57 -3.70
C ASP A 225 29.13 35.34 -3.54
N THR A 226 29.56 34.07 -3.52
CA THR A 226 30.99 33.71 -3.47
C THR A 226 31.70 34.13 -4.75
N LEU A 227 31.12 33.89 -5.92
CA LEU A 227 31.71 34.32 -7.19
C LEU A 227 31.96 35.83 -7.22
N LYS A 228 30.98 36.63 -6.79
CA LYS A 228 31.11 38.07 -6.70
C LYS A 228 32.23 38.46 -5.73
N LEU A 229 32.27 37.88 -4.54
CA LEU A 229 33.33 38.12 -3.55
C LEU A 229 34.72 37.78 -4.11
N GLN A 230 34.87 36.66 -4.83
CA GLN A 230 36.14 36.25 -5.42
C GLN A 230 36.55 37.15 -6.61
N GLN A 231 35.60 37.65 -7.40
CA GLN A 231 35.86 38.61 -8.46
C GLN A 231 36.38 39.94 -7.89
N ASP A 232 35.75 40.46 -6.82
CA ASP A 232 36.20 41.68 -6.14
C ASP A 232 37.62 41.52 -5.55
N ALA A 233 37.89 40.33 -4.97
CA ALA A 233 39.21 39.98 -4.46
C ALA A 233 40.27 39.89 -5.59
N ALA A 234 39.94 39.27 -6.71
CA ALA A 234 40.83 39.17 -7.87
C ALA A 234 41.17 40.54 -8.46
N GLU A 235 40.20 41.44 -8.50
CA GLU A 235 40.44 42.83 -8.95
C GLU A 235 41.37 43.55 -7.98
N MET A 236 41.19 43.40 -6.67
CA MET A 236 42.06 43.99 -5.65
C MET A 236 43.52 43.47 -5.79
N VAL A 237 43.68 42.13 -5.91
CA VAL A 237 45.00 41.48 -6.08
C VAL A 237 45.65 41.94 -7.38
N SER A 238 44.91 42.04 -8.49
CA SER A 238 45.42 42.56 -9.78
C SER A 238 45.93 44.01 -9.69
N ARG A 239 45.18 44.87 -8.99
CA ARG A 239 45.59 46.27 -8.75
C ARG A 239 46.86 46.34 -7.89
N SER A 240 46.92 45.56 -6.81
CA SER A 240 48.10 45.51 -5.92
C SER A 240 49.33 44.94 -6.62
N LYS A 241 49.18 43.91 -7.46
CA LYS A 241 50.29 43.38 -8.29
C LYS A 241 50.85 44.44 -9.24
N LYS A 242 49.98 45.18 -9.93
CA LYS A 242 50.46 46.31 -10.81
C LYS A 242 51.24 47.38 -10.06
N ALA A 243 50.93 47.53 -8.76
CA ALA A 243 51.66 48.44 -7.88
C ALA A 243 52.92 47.82 -7.24
N GLY A 244 53.24 46.56 -7.55
CA GLY A 244 54.40 45.83 -7.00
C GLY A 244 54.21 45.26 -5.61
N GLY A 245 52.96 45.25 -5.08
CA GLY A 245 52.65 44.82 -3.71
C GLY A 245 52.26 43.34 -3.56
N MET A 246 52.07 42.61 -4.67
CA MET A 246 51.69 41.19 -4.65
C MET A 246 52.39 40.39 -5.74
N ALA A 247 52.59 39.09 -5.48
CA ALA A 247 53.24 38.15 -6.38
C ALA A 247 52.30 37.62 -7.48
N GLU A 248 52.86 37.12 -8.59
CA GLU A 248 52.12 36.44 -9.68
C GLU A 248 51.33 35.25 -9.18
N ILE A 249 51.90 34.49 -8.24
CA ILE A 249 51.27 33.31 -7.65
C ILE A 249 49.94 33.64 -6.93
N ASP A 250 49.84 34.78 -6.28
CA ASP A 250 48.62 35.21 -5.56
C ASP A 250 47.50 35.57 -6.53
N MET A 251 47.85 36.15 -7.68
CA MET A 251 46.91 36.39 -8.76
C MET A 251 46.35 35.09 -9.31
N HIS A 252 47.17 34.08 -9.59
CA HIS A 252 46.69 32.77 -10.10
C HIS A 252 45.87 32.01 -9.06
N ARG A 253 46.26 32.07 -7.78
CA ARG A 253 45.46 31.50 -6.69
C ARG A 253 44.06 32.12 -6.62
N THR A 254 43.98 33.44 -6.65
CA THR A 254 42.69 34.15 -6.61
C THR A 254 41.85 33.86 -7.86
N GLN A 255 42.49 33.82 -9.06
CA GLN A 255 41.79 33.45 -10.29
C GLN A 255 41.25 32.03 -10.24
N THR A 256 41.98 31.09 -9.63
CA THR A 256 41.49 29.71 -9.43
C THR A 256 40.19 29.68 -8.62
N GLN A 257 40.05 30.53 -7.59
CA GLN A 257 38.80 30.60 -6.81
C GLN A 257 37.63 31.19 -7.62
N VAL A 258 37.90 32.21 -8.44
CA VAL A 258 36.90 32.79 -9.36
C VAL A 258 36.37 31.71 -10.29
N GLU A 259 37.27 30.94 -10.93
CA GLU A 259 36.83 29.88 -11.87
C GLU A 259 36.14 28.72 -11.13
N THR A 260 36.58 28.35 -9.92
CA THR A 260 35.88 27.34 -9.08
C THR A 260 34.46 27.79 -8.75
N ALA A 261 34.29 29.04 -8.28
CA ALA A 261 32.96 29.57 -7.98
C ALA A 261 32.06 29.65 -9.25
N ARG A 262 32.66 29.98 -10.43
CA ARG A 262 31.93 29.97 -11.69
C ARG A 262 31.45 28.58 -12.08
N VAL A 263 32.27 27.54 -11.92
CA VAL A 263 31.87 26.15 -12.14
C VAL A 263 30.71 25.75 -11.23
N ASP A 264 30.76 26.13 -9.94
CA ASP A 264 29.69 25.84 -8.98
C ASP A 264 28.38 26.56 -9.36
N VAL A 265 28.42 27.82 -9.80
CA VAL A 265 27.24 28.57 -10.28
C VAL A 265 26.57 27.83 -11.45
N GLU A 266 27.34 27.43 -12.46
CA GLU A 266 26.77 26.69 -13.60
C GLU A 266 26.23 25.32 -13.20
N GLN A 267 26.89 24.62 -12.26
CA GLN A 267 26.43 23.36 -11.72
C GLN A 267 25.07 23.52 -11.04
N TYR A 268 24.95 24.44 -10.09
CA TYR A 268 23.70 24.62 -9.33
C TYR A 268 22.60 25.25 -10.18
N THR A 269 22.91 26.07 -11.17
CA THR A 269 21.93 26.54 -12.16
C THR A 269 21.27 25.37 -12.89
N ARG A 270 22.09 24.40 -13.33
CA ARG A 270 21.58 23.19 -13.97
C ARG A 270 20.77 22.34 -12.99
N GLN A 271 21.23 22.14 -11.75
CA GLN A 271 20.53 21.33 -10.75
C GLN A 271 19.15 21.91 -10.43
N VAL A 272 19.05 23.20 -10.17
CA VAL A 272 17.76 23.88 -9.93
C VAL A 272 16.78 23.65 -11.08
N ALA A 273 17.24 23.77 -12.34
CA ALA A 273 16.38 23.51 -13.49
C ALA A 273 15.95 22.04 -13.59
N GLN A 274 16.83 21.09 -13.23
CA GLN A 274 16.50 19.66 -13.20
C GLN A 274 15.49 19.34 -12.09
N ASP A 275 15.62 19.96 -10.93
CA ASP A 275 14.69 19.79 -9.81
C ASP A 275 13.29 20.34 -10.15
N GLU A 276 13.22 21.48 -10.83
CA GLU A 276 11.95 22.04 -11.33
C GLU A 276 11.27 21.07 -12.33
N ASN A 277 12.04 20.45 -13.21
CA ASN A 277 11.53 19.43 -14.13
C ASN A 277 11.04 18.18 -13.38
N ALA A 278 11.77 17.74 -12.35
CA ALA A 278 11.37 16.62 -11.51
C ALA A 278 10.07 16.91 -10.72
N LEU A 279 9.96 18.11 -10.14
CA LEU A 279 8.73 18.56 -9.50
C LEU A 279 7.56 18.61 -10.48
N ALA A 280 7.77 19.17 -11.69
CA ALA A 280 6.74 19.23 -12.73
C ALA A 280 6.23 17.81 -13.12
N LEU A 281 7.13 16.83 -13.19
CA LEU A 281 6.77 15.44 -13.43
C LEU A 281 5.92 14.87 -12.28
N LEU A 282 6.34 15.09 -11.03
CA LEU A 282 5.65 14.57 -9.85
C LEU A 282 4.26 15.20 -9.66
N ILE A 283 4.10 16.49 -9.92
CA ILE A 283 2.79 17.15 -9.84
C ILE A 283 1.92 16.91 -11.07
N GLY A 284 2.45 16.27 -12.12
CA GLY A 284 1.71 15.91 -13.34
C GLY A 284 1.46 17.05 -14.31
N GLY A 285 2.22 18.16 -14.21
CA GLY A 285 2.09 19.32 -15.09
C GLY A 285 3.11 20.43 -14.76
N PRO A 286 3.11 21.55 -15.49
CA PRO A 286 4.02 22.67 -15.23
C PRO A 286 3.77 23.26 -13.83
N LEU A 287 4.82 23.80 -13.22
CA LEU A 287 4.73 24.51 -11.94
C LEU A 287 3.87 25.78 -12.12
N PRO A 288 2.77 25.95 -11.35
CA PRO A 288 1.95 27.16 -11.42
C PRO A 288 2.74 28.42 -11.01
N ALA A 289 2.46 29.54 -11.66
CA ALA A 289 3.11 30.81 -11.36
C ALA A 289 2.61 31.44 -10.03
N ASP A 290 1.43 31.05 -9.55
CA ASP A 290 0.76 31.56 -8.35
C ASP A 290 1.06 30.76 -7.08
N LEU A 291 2.11 29.93 -7.09
CA LEU A 291 2.53 29.20 -5.89
C LEU A 291 2.97 30.17 -4.78
N PRO A 292 2.64 29.90 -3.51
CA PRO A 292 3.14 30.68 -2.38
C PRO A 292 4.66 30.84 -2.43
N GLU A 293 5.18 31.97 -1.93
CA GLU A 293 6.61 32.18 -1.81
C GLU A 293 7.25 31.08 -0.95
N PRO A 294 8.39 30.51 -1.36
CA PRO A 294 9.07 29.50 -0.58
C PRO A 294 9.60 30.10 0.74
N GLN A 295 9.43 29.39 1.83
CA GLN A 295 10.08 29.75 3.08
C GLN A 295 11.61 29.61 2.91
N PRO A 296 12.42 30.42 3.64
CA PRO A 296 13.85 30.20 3.68
C PRO A 296 14.17 28.76 4.11
N PHE A 297 15.09 28.09 3.43
CA PHE A 297 15.40 26.68 3.68
C PHE A 297 15.76 26.41 5.15
N ALA A 298 16.52 27.31 5.79
CA ALA A 298 16.89 27.20 7.21
C ALA A 298 15.68 27.24 8.17
N ASN A 299 14.55 27.82 7.73
CA ASN A 299 13.32 27.94 8.53
C ASN A 299 12.29 26.86 8.22
N THR A 300 12.57 25.97 7.27
CA THR A 300 11.67 24.87 6.94
C THR A 300 11.55 23.93 8.13
N SER A 301 10.36 23.84 8.69
CA SER A 301 10.07 23.02 9.85
C SER A 301 8.98 21.99 9.54
N TYR A 302 9.07 20.87 10.21
CA TYR A 302 8.01 19.87 10.28
C TYR A 302 7.45 19.81 11.69
N VAL A 303 6.37 19.09 11.92
CA VAL A 303 5.93 18.75 13.27
C VAL A 303 7.09 18.16 14.06
N ALA A 304 7.34 18.71 15.23
CA ALA A 304 8.59 18.55 15.96
C ALA A 304 8.89 17.10 16.35
N GLU A 305 7.88 16.30 16.68
CA GLU A 305 8.06 14.94 17.16
C GLU A 305 7.13 13.96 16.48
N LEU A 306 7.72 12.91 15.89
CA LEU A 306 7.02 11.75 15.39
C LEU A 306 7.18 10.62 16.42
N PRO A 307 6.09 10.15 17.06
CA PRO A 307 6.16 8.98 17.92
C PRO A 307 6.50 7.76 17.07
N ALA A 308 7.54 7.04 17.43
CA ALA A 308 7.97 5.85 16.69
C ALA A 308 6.96 4.69 16.79
N GLY A 309 6.11 4.69 17.82
CA GLY A 309 5.18 3.60 18.07
C GLY A 309 5.89 2.28 18.41
N LEU A 310 5.12 1.18 18.46
CA LEU A 310 5.67 -0.17 18.62
C LEU A 310 5.94 -0.80 17.25
N PRO A 311 6.97 -1.65 17.10
CA PRO A 311 7.21 -2.38 15.85
C PRO A 311 6.01 -3.19 15.37
N SER A 312 5.23 -3.79 16.28
CA SER A 312 4.01 -4.53 15.97
C SER A 312 2.91 -3.67 15.32
N ALA A 313 2.84 -2.37 15.64
CA ALA A 313 1.85 -1.47 15.04
C ALA A 313 2.06 -1.28 13.52
N LEU A 314 3.29 -1.48 13.01
CA LEU A 314 3.57 -1.42 11.57
C LEU A 314 2.75 -2.45 10.78
N LEU A 315 2.47 -3.63 11.38
CA LEU A 315 1.71 -4.70 10.72
C LEU A 315 0.28 -4.30 10.38
N GLU A 316 -0.27 -3.32 11.11
CA GLU A 316 -1.66 -2.87 10.95
C GLU A 316 -1.76 -1.48 10.29
N GLN A 317 -0.66 -0.74 10.24
CA GLN A 317 -0.66 0.65 9.80
C GLN A 317 -0.02 0.86 8.44
N ARG A 318 0.89 -0.02 8.00
CA ARG A 318 1.59 0.13 6.72
C ARG A 318 0.85 -0.58 5.59
N PRO A 319 0.41 0.17 4.55
CA PRO A 319 -0.32 -0.41 3.43
C PRO A 319 0.49 -1.44 2.61
N ASP A 320 1.81 -1.31 2.53
CA ASP A 320 2.67 -2.27 1.82
C ASP A 320 2.69 -3.64 2.52
N ILE A 321 2.69 -3.67 3.87
CA ILE A 321 2.60 -4.90 4.66
C ILE A 321 1.18 -5.49 4.51
N MET A 322 0.14 -4.67 4.59
CA MET A 322 -1.25 -5.11 4.40
C MET A 322 -1.47 -5.68 3.00
N ALA A 323 -0.90 -5.06 1.97
CA ALA A 323 -0.93 -5.59 0.60
C ALA A 323 -0.26 -6.96 0.50
N ALA A 324 0.88 -7.16 1.14
CA ALA A 324 1.58 -8.44 1.17
C ALA A 324 0.78 -9.51 1.93
N GLU A 325 0.12 -9.14 3.04
CA GLU A 325 -0.77 -10.05 3.78
C GLU A 325 -1.98 -10.48 2.95
N HIS A 326 -2.63 -9.55 2.22
CA HIS A 326 -3.73 -9.87 1.32
C HIS A 326 -3.29 -10.81 0.18
N ARG A 327 -2.08 -10.64 -0.38
CA ARG A 327 -1.53 -11.60 -1.36
C ARG A 327 -1.31 -12.99 -0.77
N LEU A 328 -0.85 -13.07 0.49
CA LEU A 328 -0.69 -14.33 1.20
C LEU A 328 -2.05 -15.00 1.44
N LYS A 329 -3.09 -14.25 1.84
CA LYS A 329 -4.46 -14.75 1.98
C LYS A 329 -5.02 -15.25 0.65
N ALA A 330 -4.76 -14.53 -0.44
CA ALA A 330 -5.14 -14.98 -1.78
C ALA A 330 -4.49 -16.31 -2.16
N ALA A 331 -3.19 -16.47 -1.90
CA ALA A 331 -2.49 -17.73 -2.15
C ALA A 331 -3.00 -18.88 -1.25
N ASN A 332 -3.37 -18.57 0.00
CA ASN A 332 -4.00 -19.54 0.90
C ASN A 332 -5.36 -20.01 0.37
N ALA A 333 -6.20 -19.09 -0.13
CA ALA A 333 -7.49 -19.42 -0.72
C ALA A 333 -7.33 -20.29 -1.97
N ASN A 334 -6.32 -20.05 -2.82
CA ASN A 334 -6.03 -20.85 -4.01
C ASN A 334 -5.79 -22.33 -3.70
N ILE A 335 -5.20 -22.68 -2.53
CA ILE A 335 -5.03 -24.06 -2.08
C ILE A 335 -6.38 -24.77 -1.97
N GLY A 336 -7.43 -24.08 -1.52
CA GLY A 336 -8.78 -24.63 -1.46
C GLY A 336 -9.29 -25.05 -2.84
N ALA A 337 -9.09 -24.23 -3.84
CA ALA A 337 -9.45 -24.54 -5.23
C ALA A 337 -8.65 -25.73 -5.78
N ALA A 338 -7.34 -25.80 -5.51
CA ALA A 338 -6.49 -26.91 -5.92
C ALA A 338 -6.87 -28.22 -5.22
N ARG A 339 -7.25 -28.20 -3.95
CA ARG A 339 -7.77 -29.37 -3.24
C ARG A 339 -9.11 -29.83 -3.80
N ALA A 340 -9.99 -28.90 -4.16
CA ALA A 340 -11.28 -29.23 -4.75
C ALA A 340 -11.17 -29.99 -6.08
N ALA A 341 -10.07 -29.84 -6.82
CA ALA A 341 -9.83 -30.57 -8.08
C ALA A 341 -9.67 -32.09 -7.91
N PHE A 342 -9.49 -32.61 -6.70
CA PHE A 342 -9.49 -34.06 -6.42
C PHE A 342 -10.89 -34.64 -6.21
N PHE A 343 -11.91 -33.78 -6.05
CA PHE A 343 -13.28 -34.16 -5.75
C PHE A 343 -14.15 -34.14 -7.02
N PRO A 344 -15.32 -34.80 -7.01
CA PRO A 344 -16.23 -34.76 -8.14
C PRO A 344 -16.68 -33.35 -8.47
N GLN A 345 -16.58 -32.95 -9.74
CA GLN A 345 -17.19 -31.72 -10.25
C GLN A 345 -18.62 -32.04 -10.70
N ILE A 346 -19.56 -31.29 -10.19
CA ILE A 346 -20.98 -31.40 -10.54
C ILE A 346 -21.32 -30.20 -11.42
N SER A 347 -21.64 -30.48 -12.69
CA SER A 347 -22.09 -29.46 -13.62
C SER A 347 -23.52 -29.70 -14.05
N LEU A 348 -24.23 -28.62 -14.33
CA LEU A 348 -25.62 -28.66 -14.79
C LEU A 348 -25.73 -27.91 -16.12
N THR A 349 -26.34 -28.58 -17.09
CA THR A 349 -26.80 -27.98 -18.35
C THR A 349 -28.31 -27.99 -18.37
N ALA A 350 -28.94 -26.86 -18.62
CA ALA A 350 -30.39 -26.80 -18.80
C ALA A 350 -30.77 -25.73 -19.83
N GLY A 351 -31.80 -26.01 -20.59
CA GLY A 351 -32.29 -25.06 -21.60
C GLY A 351 -33.68 -25.41 -22.10
N ILE A 352 -34.35 -24.42 -22.63
CA ILE A 352 -35.62 -24.51 -23.30
C ILE A 352 -35.52 -23.87 -24.66
N GLY A 353 -36.19 -24.39 -25.66
CA GLY A 353 -36.14 -23.87 -27.01
C GLY A 353 -37.04 -24.58 -27.99
N LEU A 354 -36.71 -24.43 -29.25
CA LEU A 354 -37.36 -25.00 -30.40
C LEU A 354 -36.34 -25.84 -31.18
N ALA A 355 -36.77 -27.00 -31.68
CA ALA A 355 -35.95 -27.84 -32.54
C ALA A 355 -36.81 -28.43 -33.67
N SER A 356 -36.30 -28.43 -34.91
CA SER A 356 -37.01 -28.97 -36.08
C SER A 356 -36.05 -29.40 -37.19
N THR A 357 -36.49 -30.33 -38.01
CA THR A 357 -35.75 -30.72 -39.24
C THR A 357 -35.88 -29.73 -40.37
N THR A 358 -36.82 -28.79 -40.31
CA THR A 358 -37.04 -27.73 -41.28
C THR A 358 -37.10 -26.35 -40.62
N LEU A 359 -36.70 -25.33 -41.32
CA LEU A 359 -36.75 -23.95 -40.81
C LEU A 359 -38.20 -23.48 -40.50
N ALA A 360 -39.15 -23.87 -41.37
CA ALA A 360 -40.57 -23.57 -41.15
C ALA A 360 -41.14 -24.30 -39.92
N GLY A 361 -40.74 -25.54 -39.69
CA GLY A 361 -41.14 -26.36 -38.56
C GLY A 361 -40.62 -25.80 -37.21
N LEU A 362 -39.54 -25.00 -37.22
CA LEU A 362 -39.03 -24.37 -36.02
C LEU A 362 -40.04 -23.42 -35.39
N PHE A 363 -40.88 -22.77 -36.20
CA PHE A 363 -41.91 -21.79 -35.73
C PHE A 363 -43.30 -22.37 -35.55
N SER A 364 -43.52 -23.65 -35.93
CA SER A 364 -44.82 -24.28 -35.93
C SER A 364 -45.07 -25.35 -34.83
N GLY A 365 -44.14 -25.48 -33.87
CA GLY A 365 -44.45 -26.31 -32.73
C GLY A 365 -43.34 -27.26 -32.22
N GLY A 366 -42.10 -26.97 -32.51
CA GLY A 366 -40.97 -27.81 -32.11
C GLY A 366 -40.43 -27.51 -30.68
N ALA A 367 -41.30 -27.37 -29.64
CA ALA A 367 -40.85 -27.15 -28.27
C ALA A 367 -39.90 -28.25 -27.79
N ALA A 368 -38.73 -27.87 -27.31
CA ALA A 368 -37.72 -28.79 -26.79
C ALA A 368 -37.13 -28.25 -25.48
N TRP A 369 -36.79 -29.14 -24.59
CA TRP A 369 -36.05 -28.79 -23.37
C TRP A 369 -34.96 -29.82 -23.11
N ALA A 370 -33.92 -29.38 -22.39
CA ALA A 370 -32.82 -30.20 -21.94
C ALA A 370 -32.54 -29.96 -20.47
N PHE A 371 -32.32 -31.03 -19.69
CA PHE A 371 -31.85 -30.97 -18.31
C PHE A 371 -30.85 -32.11 -18.14
N ALA A 372 -29.56 -31.76 -18.05
CA ALA A 372 -28.48 -32.73 -18.04
C ALA A 372 -27.48 -32.42 -16.92
N PRO A 373 -27.72 -32.94 -15.70
CA PRO A 373 -26.70 -32.93 -14.65
C PRO A 373 -25.59 -33.91 -15.04
N GLN A 374 -24.35 -33.50 -14.83
CA GLN A 374 -23.16 -34.31 -15.09
C GLN A 374 -22.25 -34.30 -13.87
N ILE A 375 -21.71 -35.44 -13.50
CA ILE A 375 -20.72 -35.60 -12.42
C ILE A 375 -19.45 -36.14 -13.08
N THR A 376 -18.35 -35.44 -12.92
CA THR A 376 -17.04 -35.85 -13.43
C THR A 376 -16.06 -35.97 -12.27
N LEU A 377 -15.51 -37.17 -12.08
CA LEU A 377 -14.47 -37.45 -11.08
C LEU A 377 -13.20 -37.87 -11.82
N PRO A 378 -12.09 -37.13 -11.69
CA PRO A 378 -10.82 -37.55 -12.27
C PRO A 378 -10.23 -38.73 -11.47
N ILE A 379 -10.20 -39.92 -12.08
CA ILE A 379 -9.63 -41.13 -11.44
C ILE A 379 -8.12 -41.20 -11.68
N PHE A 380 -7.68 -40.84 -12.87
CA PHE A 380 -6.25 -40.84 -13.26
C PHE A 380 -5.92 -39.68 -14.20
N ASN A 381 -4.96 -38.85 -13.80
CA ASN A 381 -4.48 -37.74 -14.60
C ASN A 381 -2.94 -37.61 -14.55
N ALA A 382 -2.24 -38.75 -14.41
CA ALA A 382 -0.77 -38.83 -14.39
C ALA A 382 -0.11 -37.85 -13.37
N GLY A 383 -0.76 -37.56 -12.24
CA GLY A 383 -0.21 -36.70 -11.18
C GLY A 383 -0.45 -35.21 -11.37
N ALA A 384 -1.17 -34.77 -12.40
CA ALA A 384 -1.38 -33.34 -12.68
C ALA A 384 -2.06 -32.60 -11.51
N ASN A 385 -3.10 -33.17 -10.88
CA ASN A 385 -3.77 -32.55 -9.72
C ASN A 385 -2.82 -32.43 -8.52
N GLN A 386 -1.99 -33.44 -8.27
CA GLN A 386 -1.00 -33.38 -7.19
C GLN A 386 0.02 -32.28 -7.46
N ALA A 387 0.57 -32.20 -8.67
CA ALA A 387 1.50 -31.14 -9.06
C ALA A 387 0.87 -29.74 -8.93
N GLN A 388 -0.41 -29.58 -9.31
CA GLN A 388 -1.14 -28.30 -9.15
C GLN A 388 -1.35 -27.92 -7.68
N LEU A 389 -1.64 -28.90 -6.81
CA LEU A 389 -1.72 -28.68 -5.37
C LEU A 389 -0.36 -28.29 -4.79
N ASP A 390 0.71 -28.94 -5.22
CA ASP A 390 2.06 -28.63 -4.76
C ASP A 390 2.51 -27.23 -5.23
N ILE A 391 2.18 -26.83 -6.47
CA ILE A 391 2.37 -25.44 -6.96
C ILE A 391 1.64 -24.45 -6.05
N SER A 392 0.37 -24.72 -5.66
CA SER A 392 -0.39 -23.79 -4.83
C SER A 392 0.20 -23.67 -3.41
N LYS A 393 0.71 -24.75 -2.82
CA LYS A 393 1.42 -24.73 -1.53
C LYS A 393 2.74 -23.93 -1.62
N VAL A 394 3.56 -24.21 -2.63
CA VAL A 394 4.82 -23.48 -2.85
C VAL A 394 4.57 -21.98 -3.09
N ARG A 395 3.51 -21.62 -3.82
CA ARG A 395 3.09 -20.22 -3.97
C ARG A 395 2.73 -19.57 -2.64
N LYS A 396 2.04 -20.28 -1.75
CA LYS A 396 1.80 -19.77 -0.38
C LYS A 396 3.13 -19.54 0.35
N ASP A 397 4.07 -20.49 0.31
CA ASP A 397 5.36 -20.37 0.98
C ASP A 397 6.20 -19.19 0.42
N ILE A 398 6.16 -18.98 -0.90
CA ILE A 398 6.75 -17.79 -1.54
C ILE A 398 6.12 -16.50 -0.99
N ASN A 399 4.79 -16.45 -0.86
CA ASN A 399 4.10 -15.26 -0.33
C ASN A 399 4.39 -15.07 1.17
N VAL A 400 4.60 -16.13 1.97
CA VAL A 400 5.08 -16.02 3.36
C VAL A 400 6.44 -15.33 3.38
N ALA A 401 7.40 -15.80 2.59
CA ALA A 401 8.73 -15.21 2.54
C ALA A 401 8.71 -13.74 2.06
N GLN A 402 7.84 -13.41 1.10
CA GLN A 402 7.64 -12.03 0.63
C GLN A 402 7.01 -11.14 1.72
N TYR A 403 6.03 -11.64 2.47
CA TYR A 403 5.42 -10.95 3.60
C TYR A 403 6.45 -10.66 4.70
N GLU A 404 7.22 -11.66 5.12
CA GLU A 404 8.29 -11.52 6.11
C GLU A 404 9.36 -10.51 5.65
N ARG A 405 9.79 -10.58 4.39
CA ARG A 405 10.73 -9.62 3.80
C ARG A 405 10.18 -8.19 3.83
N THR A 406 8.89 -8.00 3.57
CA THR A 406 8.26 -6.67 3.62
C THR A 406 8.28 -6.11 5.05
N ILE A 407 8.00 -6.96 6.06
CA ILE A 407 8.10 -6.58 7.47
C ILE A 407 9.53 -6.19 7.85
N GLN A 408 10.52 -6.99 7.45
CA GLN A 408 11.93 -6.72 7.73
C GLN A 408 12.40 -5.40 7.08
N ALA A 409 11.97 -5.15 5.83
CA ALA A 409 12.26 -3.89 5.14
C ALA A 409 11.61 -2.69 5.86
N ALA A 410 10.37 -2.83 6.27
CA ALA A 410 9.64 -1.81 7.03
C ALA A 410 10.31 -1.50 8.38
N PHE A 411 10.72 -2.53 9.10
CA PHE A 411 11.45 -2.38 10.37
C PHE A 411 12.79 -1.66 10.16
N ARG A 412 13.56 -2.06 9.15
CA ARG A 412 14.81 -1.38 8.78
C ARG A 412 14.57 0.09 8.46
N ASP A 413 13.57 0.41 7.63
CA ASP A 413 13.29 1.79 7.21
C ASP A 413 12.99 2.71 8.41
N VAL A 414 12.26 2.22 9.40
CA VAL A 414 12.00 2.97 10.63
C VAL A 414 13.25 3.05 11.51
N ALA A 415 13.99 1.95 11.68
CA ALA A 415 15.23 1.93 12.46
C ALA A 415 16.27 2.90 11.87
N ASP A 416 16.45 2.90 10.56
CA ASP A 416 17.33 3.85 9.85
C ASP A 416 16.88 5.30 10.04
N GLY A 417 15.57 5.56 9.97
CA GLY A 417 14.99 6.88 10.21
C GLY A 417 15.21 7.37 11.65
N LEU A 418 15.10 6.48 12.65
CA LEU A 418 15.36 6.80 14.06
C LEU A 418 16.85 7.10 14.30
N ALA A 419 17.75 6.30 13.72
CA ALA A 419 19.19 6.54 13.78
C ALA A 419 19.58 7.87 13.09
N ALA A 420 19.00 8.15 11.94
CA ALA A 420 19.19 9.41 11.23
C ALA A 420 18.72 10.61 12.06
N ARG A 421 17.53 10.53 12.69
CA ARG A 421 17.02 11.57 13.59
C ARG A 421 18.00 11.84 14.74
N GLY A 422 18.48 10.79 15.41
CA GLY A 422 19.40 10.92 16.56
C GLY A 422 20.77 11.51 16.17
N THR A 423 21.22 11.30 14.94
CA THR A 423 22.55 11.71 14.50
C THR A 423 22.57 13.04 13.75
N TYR A 424 21.60 13.32 12.86
CA TYR A 424 21.60 14.56 12.07
C TYR A 424 21.39 15.82 12.92
N ASP A 425 20.60 15.76 14.01
CA ASP A 425 20.46 16.91 14.89
C ASP A 425 21.80 17.31 15.54
N ARG A 426 22.58 16.30 16.02
CA ARG A 426 23.92 16.53 16.58
C ARG A 426 24.93 16.97 15.52
N GLN A 427 24.86 16.37 14.33
CA GLN A 427 25.73 16.74 13.20
C GLN A 427 25.49 18.17 12.73
N THR A 428 24.20 18.60 12.66
CA THR A 428 23.85 19.98 12.32
C THR A 428 24.43 20.96 13.33
N ALA A 429 24.23 20.72 14.64
CA ALA A 429 24.76 21.58 15.68
C ALA A 429 26.30 21.70 15.63
N ALA A 430 27.01 20.57 15.39
CA ALA A 430 28.46 20.59 15.23
C ALA A 430 28.91 21.36 13.98
N GLN A 431 28.17 21.22 12.86
CA GLN A 431 28.50 21.94 11.61
C GLN A 431 28.22 23.45 11.73
N GLU A 432 27.17 23.84 12.45
CA GLU A 432 26.88 25.26 12.73
C GLU A 432 27.97 25.88 13.60
N ALA A 433 28.46 25.16 14.62
CA ALA A 433 29.60 25.61 15.44
C ALA A 433 30.88 25.76 14.58
N LEU A 434 31.18 24.74 13.73
CA LEU A 434 32.31 24.82 12.80
C LEU A 434 32.21 26.03 11.86
N GLN A 435 31.02 26.24 11.24
CA GLN A 435 30.82 27.37 10.35
C GLN A 435 31.06 28.72 11.06
N LYS A 436 30.57 28.84 12.31
CA LYS A 436 30.78 30.04 13.13
C LYS A 436 32.27 30.31 13.37
N ASP A 437 33.04 29.29 13.78
CA ASP A 437 34.47 29.42 14.07
C ASP A 437 35.29 29.74 12.80
N VAL A 438 34.95 29.09 11.66
CA VAL A 438 35.61 29.41 10.38
C VAL A 438 35.23 30.80 9.88
N SER A 439 33.98 31.26 10.10
CA SER A 439 33.57 32.64 9.77
C SER A 439 34.35 33.68 10.58
N GLU A 440 34.58 33.42 11.87
CA GLU A 440 35.38 34.31 12.72
C GLU A 440 36.87 34.29 12.30
N THR A 441 37.39 33.11 11.94
CA THR A 441 38.76 32.98 11.38
C THR A 441 38.91 33.80 10.12
N GLN A 442 37.95 33.75 9.20
CA GLN A 442 37.96 34.56 7.96
C GLN A 442 37.90 36.07 8.28
N ARG A 443 37.05 36.47 9.23
CA ARG A 443 36.96 37.88 9.66
C ARG A 443 38.29 38.37 10.23
N LEU A 444 38.94 37.59 11.11
CA LEU A 444 40.23 37.97 11.71
C LEU A 444 41.35 37.98 10.68
N ALA A 445 41.44 36.99 9.77
CA ALA A 445 42.42 36.97 8.69
C ALA A 445 42.32 38.21 7.81
N GLN A 446 41.07 38.64 7.49
CA GLN A 446 40.83 39.82 6.70
C GLN A 446 41.28 41.13 7.40
N ILE A 447 41.10 41.25 8.73
CA ILE A 447 41.56 42.38 9.53
C ILE A 447 43.09 42.41 9.57
N ARG A 448 43.78 41.29 9.82
CA ARG A 448 45.23 41.18 9.85
C ARG A 448 45.87 41.57 8.52
N PHE A 449 45.30 41.07 7.41
CA PHE A 449 45.72 41.47 6.05
C PHE A 449 45.55 42.98 5.80
N LYS A 450 44.36 43.54 6.11
CA LYS A 450 44.10 44.99 5.94
C LYS A 450 45.05 45.88 6.73
N ASN A 451 45.53 45.38 7.88
CA ASN A 451 46.49 46.10 8.73
C ASN A 451 47.97 45.80 8.37
N GLY A 452 48.23 45.05 7.28
CA GLY A 452 49.58 44.74 6.83
C GLY A 452 50.36 43.77 7.74
N VAL A 453 49.67 43.02 8.60
CA VAL A 453 50.31 42.08 9.55
C VAL A 453 50.63 40.76 8.84
N ASP A 454 49.72 40.27 7.99
CA ASP A 454 49.88 39.04 7.25
C ASP A 454 49.77 39.28 5.74
N ASP A 455 50.27 38.34 4.94
CA ASP A 455 50.03 38.27 3.49
C ASP A 455 48.56 37.86 3.18
N TYR A 456 48.22 37.74 1.90
CA TYR A 456 46.86 37.42 1.49
C TYR A 456 46.49 35.92 1.65
N PHE A 457 47.46 35.05 1.82
CA PHE A 457 47.22 33.59 1.85
C PHE A 457 46.27 33.13 2.97
N PRO A 458 46.37 33.61 4.24
CA PRO A 458 45.42 33.27 5.28
C PRO A 458 43.97 33.68 4.97
N VAL A 459 43.78 34.83 4.28
CA VAL A 459 42.44 35.29 3.85
C VAL A 459 41.86 34.32 2.80
N PHE A 460 42.67 33.98 1.81
CA PHE A 460 42.33 33.04 0.75
C PHE A 460 41.92 31.67 1.32
N ASP A 461 42.73 31.10 2.23
CA ASP A 461 42.44 29.78 2.81
C ASP A 461 41.18 29.81 3.71
N ALA A 462 41.02 30.85 4.54
CA ALA A 462 39.85 31.00 5.38
C ALA A 462 38.54 31.20 4.57
N GLN A 463 38.59 31.92 3.44
CA GLN A 463 37.44 32.07 2.54
C GLN A 463 37.03 30.73 1.94
N ARG A 464 38.00 29.94 1.47
CA ARG A 464 37.75 28.60 0.94
C ARG A 464 37.10 27.69 2.00
N GLN A 465 37.66 27.66 3.22
CA GLN A 465 37.13 26.89 4.33
C GLN A 465 35.70 27.31 4.70
N LEU A 466 35.43 28.62 4.72
CA LEU A 466 34.07 29.12 5.02
C LEU A 466 33.07 28.69 3.96
N TYR A 467 33.42 28.81 2.69
CA TYR A 467 32.56 28.38 1.58
C TYR A 467 32.25 26.86 1.66
N ASP A 468 33.27 26.03 1.92
CA ASP A 468 33.10 24.59 2.09
C ASP A 468 32.22 24.25 3.32
N ALA A 469 32.42 24.95 4.45
CA ALA A 469 31.62 24.78 5.65
C ALA A 469 30.15 25.16 5.42
N GLN A 470 29.86 26.23 4.67
CA GLN A 470 28.52 26.67 4.31
C GLN A 470 27.82 25.66 3.39
N LYS A 471 28.49 25.19 2.31
CA LYS A 471 27.95 24.13 1.43
C LYS A 471 27.63 22.88 2.21
N LYS A 472 28.53 22.46 3.11
CA LYS A 472 28.35 21.27 3.94
C LYS A 472 27.15 21.42 4.90
N LEU A 473 26.95 22.61 5.47
CA LEU A 473 25.81 22.88 6.33
C LEU A 473 24.48 22.70 5.57
N VAL A 474 24.35 23.28 4.38
CA VAL A 474 23.14 23.11 3.54
C VAL A 474 22.88 21.63 3.23
N THR A 475 23.94 20.88 2.88
CA THR A 475 23.83 19.43 2.62
C THR A 475 23.34 18.64 3.84
N ILE A 476 23.86 18.94 5.04
CA ILE A 476 23.46 18.27 6.28
C ILE A 476 22.02 18.65 6.65
N GLN A 477 21.64 19.92 6.50
CA GLN A 477 20.27 20.37 6.73
C GLN A 477 19.28 19.67 5.78
N LEU A 478 19.63 19.52 4.49
CA LEU A 478 18.83 18.76 3.54
C LEU A 478 18.66 17.31 4.01
N ALA A 479 19.75 16.62 4.36
CA ALA A 479 19.71 15.24 4.83
C ALA A 479 18.86 15.10 6.11
N ARG A 480 18.94 16.06 7.04
CA ARG A 480 18.10 16.13 8.25
C ARG A 480 16.63 16.25 7.90
N LEU A 481 16.24 17.13 6.98
CA LEU A 481 14.85 17.36 6.61
C LEU A 481 14.27 16.18 5.83
N THR A 482 15.01 15.65 4.86
CA THR A 482 14.59 14.48 4.07
C THR A 482 14.46 13.23 4.92
N SER A 483 15.35 13.01 5.91
CA SER A 483 15.25 11.87 6.82
C SER A 483 13.97 11.92 7.69
N ARG A 484 13.50 13.11 8.07
CA ARG A 484 12.24 13.27 8.80
C ARG A 484 11.03 12.94 7.93
N ALA A 485 11.02 13.39 6.66
CA ALA A 485 9.98 13.03 5.71
C ALA A 485 9.97 11.51 5.42
N GLN A 486 11.16 10.90 5.31
CA GLN A 486 11.29 9.44 5.14
C GLN A 486 10.80 8.67 6.37
N LEU A 487 11.12 9.13 7.59
CA LEU A 487 10.61 8.51 8.82
C LEU A 487 9.08 8.60 8.90
N TYR A 488 8.49 9.74 8.52
CA TYR A 488 7.03 9.89 8.44
C TYR A 488 6.41 8.88 7.48
N LYS A 489 6.97 8.72 6.28
CA LYS A 489 6.58 7.70 5.31
C LYS A 489 6.76 6.28 5.87
N ALA A 490 7.90 5.99 6.51
CA ALA A 490 8.22 4.67 7.05
C ALA A 490 7.26 4.23 8.16
N LEU A 491 6.72 5.19 8.93
CA LEU A 491 5.70 4.97 9.95
C LEU A 491 4.28 4.87 9.38
N GLY A 492 4.10 4.93 8.05
CA GLY A 492 2.81 4.82 7.39
C GLY A 492 2.03 6.13 7.30
N GLY A 493 2.65 7.28 7.59
CA GLY A 493 2.03 8.60 7.46
C GLY A 493 1.92 9.07 6.01
N GLY A 494 0.99 9.98 5.72
CA GLY A 494 0.85 10.62 4.39
C GLY A 494 -0.34 10.13 3.54
N TRP A 495 -1.12 9.17 4.00
CA TRP A 495 -2.33 8.74 3.29
C TRP A 495 -3.56 9.60 3.66
N SER A 496 -3.59 10.16 4.86
CA SER A 496 -4.64 11.06 5.32
C SER A 496 -4.28 12.52 5.05
N GLN A 497 -5.26 13.32 4.63
CA GLN A 497 -5.06 14.76 4.41
C GLN A 497 -4.98 15.50 5.74
N GLN A 498 -5.90 15.20 6.66
CA GLN A 498 -5.98 15.77 8.01
C GLN A 498 -5.75 14.69 9.05
N THR A 499 -5.29 15.09 10.22
CA THR A 499 -5.08 14.18 11.34
C THR A 499 -6.38 13.57 11.80
N VAL A 500 -6.44 12.23 11.82
CA VAL A 500 -7.58 11.48 12.32
C VAL A 500 -7.37 11.23 13.80
N ALA A 501 -8.24 11.81 14.64
CA ALA A 501 -8.22 11.50 16.07
C ALA A 501 -8.49 10.00 16.26
N GLN A 502 -7.64 9.31 17.03
CA GLN A 502 -7.90 7.92 17.39
C GLN A 502 -9.20 7.87 18.21
N VAL A 503 -10.26 7.32 17.63
CA VAL A 503 -11.41 6.88 18.42
C VAL A 503 -10.89 5.70 19.26
N PRO A 504 -10.95 5.75 20.60
CA PRO A 504 -10.56 4.62 21.43
C PRO A 504 -11.29 3.38 20.92
N ALA A 505 -10.56 2.29 20.67
CA ALA A 505 -11.18 1.03 20.29
C ALA A 505 -12.26 0.70 21.33
N ALA A 506 -13.49 0.50 20.87
CA ALA A 506 -14.56 0.07 21.76
C ALA A 506 -14.07 -1.18 22.50
N PRO A 507 -14.22 -1.25 23.84
CA PRO A 507 -13.80 -2.43 24.58
C PRO A 507 -14.48 -3.65 23.94
N PRO A 508 -13.78 -4.79 23.85
CA PRO A 508 -14.39 -5.99 23.30
C PRO A 508 -15.69 -6.25 24.05
N PRO A 509 -16.77 -6.66 23.36
CA PRO A 509 -18.04 -6.91 24.04
C PRO A 509 -17.76 -7.91 25.16
N SER A 510 -17.92 -7.45 26.40
CA SER A 510 -17.82 -8.30 27.58
C SER A 510 -18.69 -9.50 27.32
N ALA A 511 -18.09 -10.70 27.39
CA ALA A 511 -18.82 -11.94 27.28
C ALA A 511 -20.05 -11.82 28.20
N LEU A 512 -21.23 -11.83 27.62
CA LEU A 512 -22.50 -11.81 28.33
C LEU A 512 -22.43 -12.88 29.42
N ALA A 513 -22.36 -12.45 30.67
CA ALA A 513 -22.57 -13.33 31.79
C ALA A 513 -23.92 -14.04 31.58
N PRO A 514 -24.04 -15.37 31.84
CA PRO A 514 -25.28 -16.07 31.63
C PRO A 514 -26.37 -15.40 32.47
N ALA A 515 -27.49 -15.07 31.81
CA ALA A 515 -28.64 -14.44 32.43
C ALA A 515 -29.05 -15.23 33.66
N ALA A 516 -29.02 -14.60 34.85
CA ALA A 516 -29.56 -15.15 36.08
C ALA A 516 -31.02 -15.50 35.86
N ALA A 517 -31.40 -16.71 36.25
CA ALA A 517 -32.78 -17.22 36.22
C ALA A 517 -33.71 -16.25 36.98
N PRO A 518 -34.94 -16.02 36.50
CA PRO A 518 -35.88 -15.11 37.17
C PRO A 518 -36.24 -15.65 38.59
N ALA A 519 -36.00 -14.82 39.58
CA ALA A 519 -36.41 -15.11 40.95
C ALA A 519 -37.94 -15.24 41.02
N SER A 520 -38.38 -16.35 41.62
CA SER A 520 -39.77 -16.64 41.93
C SER A 520 -40.40 -15.48 42.71
N GLY A 521 -41.49 -14.93 42.20
CA GLY A 521 -42.26 -13.84 42.82
C GLY A 521 -42.86 -14.21 44.16
N PRO A 522 -43.16 -13.19 45.01
CA PRO A 522 -43.68 -13.43 46.35
C PRO A 522 -45.13 -13.93 46.34
N SER A 523 -45.37 -14.96 47.16
CA SER A 523 -46.66 -15.53 47.50
C SER A 523 -47.62 -14.48 48.05
N VAL A 524 -48.77 -14.32 47.42
CA VAL A 524 -49.88 -13.49 47.95
C VAL A 524 -50.54 -14.19 49.13
N ALA A 525 -50.38 -13.64 50.31
CA ALA A 525 -51.13 -14.04 51.49
C ALA A 525 -52.58 -13.53 51.40
N GLN A 526 -53.53 -14.46 51.34
CA GLN A 526 -54.97 -14.17 51.48
C GLN A 526 -55.28 -13.76 52.90
N SER A 527 -55.68 -12.54 53.15
CA SER A 527 -56.32 -12.09 54.38
C SER A 527 -57.83 -12.37 54.32
N ARG A 528 -58.33 -13.22 55.22
CA ARG A 528 -59.73 -13.38 55.54
C ARG A 528 -60.30 -12.16 56.29
N PRO A 529 -61.53 -11.71 56.06
CA PRO A 529 -62.17 -10.73 56.89
C PRO A 529 -62.77 -11.37 58.16
N ALA A 530 -62.61 -10.77 59.30
CA ALA A 530 -63.36 -10.99 60.52
C ALA A 530 -64.43 -9.91 60.66
N ASN A 531 -65.65 -10.34 61.04
CA ASN A 531 -66.81 -9.59 61.40
C ASN A 531 -66.69 -8.12 61.72
#